data_341e9c1cc22b77a9a33ccce4223f38a3
#
_entry.id   341e9c1cc22b77a9a33ccce4223f38a3
#
_cell.length_a   1.000
_cell.length_b   1.000
_cell.length_c   1.000
_cell.angle_alpha   90.00
_cell.angle_beta   90.00
_cell.angle_gamma   90.00
#
_symmetry.space_group_name_H-M   'P 1'
#
loop_
_entity.id
_entity.type
_entity.pdbx_description
1 polymer ?
#
loop_
_entity_poly.entity_id
_entity_poly.type
_entity_poly.pdbx_seq_one_letter_code
_entity_poly.pdbx_strand_id
1 'polypeptide(L)'
;MSATFQKNPYYVVRNSRIHGRGVFAAANILKGTRITEYVGDRISHAEADRRHEDKAHDDNHTFLFTVNSRVVIDGGVKGNDARWINHSCDPNCESVVDKARVFLEAVRDIPKGQEICFDYMIERDPNDPPEMDQIFGCRCGSPKCRGTMLLDWPDPKKKAAKKKAGKKKLAKKKLAKKKAAAPKQAAKKKVVLKKTALKKPAKKKAVRKAAVKRARR
;
A
#
# COMPACT_ATOMS: atom_id res chain seq x y z
N MET A 1 -20.23 -17.66 15.08
CA MET A 1 -19.14 -17.03 15.82
C MET A 1 -19.14 -15.56 15.46
N SER A 2 -19.59 -14.68 16.35
CA SER A 2 -19.58 -13.22 16.15
C SER A 2 -18.15 -12.73 16.14
N ALA A 3 -17.70 -12.20 15.00
CA ALA A 3 -16.43 -11.47 14.93
C ALA A 3 -16.55 -10.24 15.83
N THR A 4 -15.90 -10.24 16.97
CA THR A 4 -15.71 -9.05 17.79
C THR A 4 -14.94 -8.03 16.96
N PHE A 5 -15.62 -7.02 16.46
CA PHE A 5 -15.00 -5.87 15.81
C PHE A 5 -14.09 -5.19 16.83
N GLN A 6 -12.80 -5.47 16.75
CA GLN A 6 -11.82 -4.79 17.57
C GLN A 6 -11.82 -3.32 17.17
N LYS A 7 -12.23 -2.46 18.11
CA LYS A 7 -12.27 -0.99 17.92
C LYS A 7 -10.87 -0.51 17.53
N ASN A 8 -10.74 0.15 16.39
CA ASN A 8 -9.43 0.67 15.96
C ASN A 8 -8.95 1.71 16.97
N PRO A 9 -7.72 1.60 17.51
CA PRO A 9 -7.22 2.50 18.54
C PRO A 9 -6.93 3.91 18.01
N TYR A 10 -6.75 4.07 16.70
CA TYR A 10 -6.31 5.33 16.10
C TYR A 10 -7.46 6.28 15.78
N TYR A 11 -8.69 5.79 15.59
CA TYR A 11 -9.75 6.66 15.12
C TYR A 11 -11.14 6.31 15.64
N VAL A 12 -12.06 7.26 15.49
CA VAL A 12 -13.51 7.13 15.69
C VAL A 12 -14.24 7.74 14.51
N VAL A 13 -15.45 7.23 14.22
CA VAL A 13 -16.33 7.77 13.17
C VAL A 13 -17.34 8.73 13.79
N ARG A 14 -17.50 9.91 13.18
CA ARG A 14 -18.44 10.97 13.59
C ARG A 14 -19.05 11.64 12.36
N ASN A 15 -20.02 12.56 12.59
CA ASN A 15 -20.48 13.45 11.53
C ASN A 15 -19.34 14.40 11.12
N SER A 16 -19.19 14.62 9.82
CA SER A 16 -18.17 15.47 9.24
C SER A 16 -18.77 16.76 8.69
N ARG A 17 -17.98 17.84 8.71
CA ARG A 17 -18.30 19.08 8.02
C ARG A 17 -18.00 19.03 6.52
N ILE A 18 -17.16 18.09 6.10
CA ILE A 18 -16.78 17.89 4.69
C ILE A 18 -17.96 17.22 3.97
N HIS A 19 -18.33 16.02 4.42
CA HIS A 19 -19.46 15.28 3.87
C HIS A 19 -19.91 14.18 4.84
N GLY A 20 -21.20 14.08 5.11
CA GLY A 20 -21.85 13.01 5.86
C GLY A 20 -21.09 12.56 7.12
N ARG A 21 -20.52 11.36 7.07
CA ARG A 21 -19.66 10.81 8.13
C ARG A 21 -18.19 11.07 7.80
N GLY A 22 -17.36 11.13 8.84
CA GLY A 22 -15.91 11.26 8.73
C GLY A 22 -15.18 10.45 9.78
N VAL A 23 -13.90 10.24 9.58
CA VAL A 23 -13.01 9.52 10.47
C VAL A 23 -12.12 10.52 11.19
N PHE A 24 -12.09 10.48 12.52
CA PHE A 24 -11.37 11.44 13.35
C PHE A 24 -10.35 10.74 14.23
N ALA A 25 -9.17 11.30 14.36
CA ALA A 25 -8.12 10.76 15.21
C ALA A 25 -8.57 10.63 16.67
N ALA A 26 -8.53 9.43 17.23
CA ALA A 26 -8.87 9.15 18.64
C ALA A 26 -7.71 9.46 19.59
N ALA A 27 -6.48 9.48 19.08
CA ALA A 27 -5.23 9.84 19.75
C ALA A 27 -4.35 10.61 18.76
N ASN A 28 -3.22 11.16 19.24
CA ASN A 28 -2.22 11.71 18.34
C ASN A 28 -1.60 10.59 17.49
N ILE A 29 -1.54 10.81 16.18
CA ILE A 29 -1.00 9.86 15.20
C ILE A 29 0.25 10.47 14.61
N LEU A 30 1.38 9.79 14.71
CA LEU A 30 2.65 10.27 14.18
C LEU A 30 2.72 10.03 12.67
N LYS A 31 3.44 10.89 11.95
CA LYS A 31 3.79 10.69 10.54
C LYS A 31 4.37 9.30 10.30
N GLY A 32 3.97 8.67 9.20
CA GLY A 32 4.39 7.32 8.83
C GLY A 32 3.61 6.19 9.51
N THR A 33 2.67 6.52 10.42
CA THR A 33 1.81 5.51 11.04
C THR A 33 0.84 4.94 10.03
N ARG A 34 0.79 3.60 9.92
CA ARG A 34 -0.25 2.88 9.18
C ARG A 34 -1.52 2.84 10.04
N ILE A 35 -2.51 3.64 9.66
CA ILE A 35 -3.72 3.90 10.48
C ILE A 35 -4.71 2.75 10.37
N THR A 36 -5.02 2.35 9.15
CA THR A 36 -6.02 1.32 8.87
C THR A 36 -5.84 0.75 7.46
N GLU A 37 -6.39 -0.44 7.24
CA GLU A 37 -6.56 -1.00 5.91
C GLU A 37 -7.93 -0.57 5.35
N TYR A 38 -8.01 -0.29 4.06
CA TYR A 38 -9.25 -0.12 3.34
C TYR A 38 -9.76 -1.49 2.91
N VAL A 39 -10.84 -1.94 3.55
CA VAL A 39 -11.40 -3.28 3.35
C VAL A 39 -12.75 -3.19 2.67
N GLY A 40 -13.06 -4.17 1.84
CA GLY A 40 -14.34 -4.31 1.15
C GLY A 40 -14.35 -5.52 0.23
N ASP A 41 -15.44 -5.67 -0.50
CA ASP A 41 -15.57 -6.70 -1.53
C ASP A 41 -14.61 -6.41 -2.67
N ARG A 42 -13.90 -7.45 -3.14
CA ARG A 42 -12.88 -7.32 -4.21
C ARG A 42 -13.50 -7.77 -5.53
N ILE A 43 -13.71 -6.82 -6.40
CA ILE A 43 -14.46 -6.99 -7.65
C ILE A 43 -13.61 -6.57 -8.87
N SER A 44 -14.06 -6.93 -10.06
CA SER A 44 -13.50 -6.42 -11.32
C SER A 44 -13.98 -5.00 -11.61
N HIS A 45 -13.29 -4.30 -12.52
CA HIS A 45 -13.76 -2.98 -12.99
C HIS A 45 -15.15 -3.08 -13.59
N ALA A 46 -15.40 -4.06 -14.47
CA ALA A 46 -16.72 -4.26 -15.09
C ALA A 46 -17.85 -4.47 -14.05
N GLU A 47 -17.56 -5.17 -12.94
CA GLU A 47 -18.54 -5.32 -11.87
C GLU A 47 -18.72 -4.02 -11.08
N ALA A 48 -17.65 -3.24 -10.89
CA ALA A 48 -17.74 -1.92 -10.26
C ALA A 48 -18.59 -0.96 -11.10
N ASP A 49 -18.38 -0.94 -12.41
CA ASP A 49 -19.16 -0.13 -13.36
C ASP A 49 -20.64 -0.53 -13.31
N ARG A 50 -20.97 -1.83 -13.37
CA ARG A 50 -22.32 -2.32 -13.25
C ARG A 50 -23.01 -1.90 -11.95
N ARG A 51 -22.33 -2.02 -10.80
CA ARG A 51 -22.87 -1.58 -9.51
C ARG A 51 -23.07 -0.06 -9.44
N HIS A 52 -22.32 0.69 -10.24
CA HIS A 52 -22.43 2.15 -10.29
C HIS A 52 -23.53 2.62 -11.24
N GLU A 53 -23.75 1.93 -12.36
CA GLU A 53 -24.83 2.23 -13.31
C GLU A 53 -26.23 2.13 -12.68
N ASP A 54 -26.39 1.27 -11.67
CA ASP A 54 -27.65 1.11 -10.93
C ASP A 54 -27.95 2.27 -9.95
N LYS A 55 -27.03 3.26 -9.82
CA LYS A 55 -27.21 4.42 -8.94
C LYS A 55 -27.79 5.61 -9.68
N ALA A 56 -28.58 6.43 -8.97
CA ALA A 56 -29.10 7.65 -9.53
C ALA A 56 -27.97 8.57 -10.02
N HIS A 57 -28.16 9.25 -11.14
CA HIS A 57 -27.16 10.09 -11.80
C HIS A 57 -26.57 11.21 -10.93
N ASP A 58 -27.23 11.56 -9.84
CA ASP A 58 -26.83 12.57 -8.86
C ASP A 58 -26.16 11.99 -7.60
N ASP A 59 -26.17 10.65 -7.44
CA ASP A 59 -25.47 9.96 -6.34
C ASP A 59 -24.07 9.51 -6.78
N ASN A 60 -23.12 10.46 -6.78
CA ASN A 60 -21.71 10.20 -7.00
C ASN A 60 -20.98 9.65 -5.74
N HIS A 61 -21.74 9.35 -4.67
CA HIS A 61 -21.18 8.82 -3.44
C HIS A 61 -20.88 7.31 -3.59
N THR A 62 -19.64 6.99 -3.87
CA THR A 62 -19.16 5.62 -4.00
C THR A 62 -18.09 5.31 -2.95
N PHE A 63 -18.02 4.06 -2.55
CA PHE A 63 -16.95 3.52 -1.71
C PHE A 63 -15.98 2.66 -2.50
N LEU A 64 -15.82 2.96 -3.79
CA LEU A 64 -14.96 2.20 -4.69
C LEU A 64 -13.51 2.69 -4.59
N PHE A 65 -12.58 1.75 -4.45
CA PHE A 65 -11.15 2.03 -4.44
C PHE A 65 -10.42 1.19 -5.49
N THR A 66 -9.85 1.83 -6.49
CA THR A 66 -9.07 1.15 -7.54
C THR A 66 -7.70 0.70 -7.00
N VAL A 67 -7.49 -0.61 -6.88
CA VAL A 67 -6.22 -1.19 -6.42
C VAL A 67 -5.21 -1.28 -7.56
N ASN A 68 -5.66 -1.72 -8.73
CA ASN A 68 -4.86 -1.86 -9.94
C ASN A 68 -5.79 -2.05 -11.16
N SER A 69 -5.23 -2.33 -12.34
CA SER A 69 -5.98 -2.52 -13.59
C SER A 69 -6.95 -3.73 -13.61
N ARG A 70 -7.01 -4.53 -12.55
CA ARG A 70 -7.87 -5.74 -12.49
C ARG A 70 -8.82 -5.75 -11.30
N VAL A 71 -8.50 -5.00 -10.24
CA VAL A 71 -9.17 -5.13 -8.95
C VAL A 71 -9.57 -3.77 -8.43
N VAL A 72 -10.83 -3.67 -8.06
CA VAL A 72 -11.46 -2.59 -7.29
C VAL A 72 -11.93 -3.15 -5.95
N ILE A 73 -11.84 -2.39 -4.89
CA ILE A 73 -12.43 -2.70 -3.58
C ILE A 73 -13.71 -1.89 -3.45
N ASP A 74 -14.83 -2.57 -3.24
CA ASP A 74 -16.11 -1.96 -2.87
C ASP A 74 -16.26 -1.95 -1.35
N GLY A 75 -15.92 -0.83 -0.72
CA GLY A 75 -16.05 -0.64 0.73
C GLY A 75 -17.50 -0.55 1.21
N GLY A 76 -18.47 -0.43 0.32
CA GLY A 76 -19.90 -0.50 0.63
C GLY A 76 -20.34 -1.91 1.04
N VAL A 77 -19.67 -2.94 0.52
CA VAL A 77 -19.95 -4.35 0.75
C VAL A 77 -18.84 -4.97 1.59
N LYS A 78 -19.17 -5.49 2.77
CA LYS A 78 -18.21 -6.09 3.73
C LYS A 78 -17.04 -5.15 4.09
N GLY A 79 -17.22 -3.84 3.93
CA GLY A 79 -16.21 -2.84 4.23
C GLY A 79 -16.09 -2.52 5.72
N ASN A 80 -15.01 -1.84 6.07
CA ASN A 80 -14.77 -1.32 7.41
C ASN A 80 -14.98 0.21 7.45
N ASP A 81 -14.72 0.81 8.61
CA ASP A 81 -14.91 2.26 8.81
C ASP A 81 -13.98 3.13 7.96
N ALA A 82 -12.92 2.59 7.35
CA ALA A 82 -12.04 3.33 6.44
C ALA A 82 -12.80 3.94 5.25
N ARG A 83 -13.94 3.38 4.85
CA ARG A 83 -14.82 3.92 3.80
C ARG A 83 -15.32 5.33 4.10
N TRP A 84 -15.37 5.73 5.37
CA TRP A 84 -15.82 7.05 5.80
C TRP A 84 -14.73 8.11 5.84
N ILE A 85 -13.48 7.77 5.43
CA ILE A 85 -12.40 8.75 5.33
C ILE A 85 -12.66 9.65 4.14
N ASN A 86 -12.92 10.95 4.41
CA ASN A 86 -13.26 11.93 3.41
C ASN A 86 -12.05 12.38 2.57
N HIS A 87 -12.36 12.97 1.41
CA HIS A 87 -11.38 13.61 0.56
C HIS A 87 -10.88 14.93 1.16
N SER A 88 -9.59 15.22 0.93
CA SER A 88 -9.02 16.57 1.08
C SER A 88 -7.97 16.86 0.02
N CYS A 89 -7.97 18.10 -0.50
CA CYS A 89 -6.95 18.61 -1.39
C CYS A 89 -5.62 18.93 -0.67
N ASP A 90 -5.64 18.98 0.68
CA ASP A 90 -4.46 19.09 1.54
C ASP A 90 -4.50 17.97 2.59
N PRO A 91 -4.26 16.73 2.17
CA PRO A 91 -4.50 15.54 2.96
C PRO A 91 -3.50 15.40 4.11
N ASN A 92 -3.91 14.72 5.18
CA ASN A 92 -3.03 14.32 6.29
C ASN A 92 -2.69 12.83 6.27
N CYS A 93 -3.29 12.05 5.38
CA CYS A 93 -2.85 10.69 5.09
C CYS A 93 -2.86 10.43 3.59
N GLU A 94 -2.25 9.33 3.19
CA GLU A 94 -2.21 8.84 1.81
C GLU A 94 -2.60 7.37 1.76
N SER A 95 -3.03 6.92 0.59
CA SER A 95 -3.30 5.51 0.33
C SER A 95 -2.06 4.82 -0.22
N VAL A 96 -1.66 3.72 0.40
CA VAL A 96 -0.49 2.91 0.02
C VAL A 96 -0.94 1.51 -0.36
N VAL A 97 -0.60 1.06 -1.56
CA VAL A 97 -0.87 -0.31 -2.01
C VAL A 97 0.35 -1.18 -1.68
N ASP A 98 0.18 -2.13 -0.77
CA ASP A 98 1.17 -3.11 -0.37
C ASP A 98 0.61 -4.53 -0.56
N LYS A 99 1.26 -5.36 -1.38
CA LYS A 99 0.84 -6.73 -1.71
C LYS A 99 -0.65 -6.84 -2.07
N ALA A 100 -1.11 -5.91 -2.91
CA ALA A 100 -2.51 -5.80 -3.34
C ALA A 100 -3.53 -5.51 -2.22
N ARG A 101 -3.09 -5.09 -1.03
CA ARG A 101 -3.91 -4.51 0.04
C ARG A 101 -3.73 -3.00 0.03
N VAL A 102 -4.73 -2.26 0.48
CA VAL A 102 -4.70 -0.81 0.53
C VAL A 102 -4.66 -0.36 1.98
N PHE A 103 -3.71 0.48 2.34
CA PHE A 103 -3.55 1.02 3.68
C PHE A 103 -3.58 2.54 3.64
N LEU A 104 -4.13 3.15 4.67
CA LEU A 104 -4.07 4.59 4.90
C LEU A 104 -2.92 4.87 5.86
N GLU A 105 -1.95 5.69 5.44
CA GLU A 105 -0.75 6.04 6.19
C GLU A 105 -0.66 7.55 6.41
N ALA A 106 -0.31 7.99 7.62
CA ALA A 106 -0.16 9.40 7.95
C ALA A 106 1.03 10.04 7.22
N VAL A 107 0.81 11.10 6.45
CA VAL A 107 1.88 11.87 5.76
C VAL A 107 2.46 12.98 6.62
N ARG A 108 1.77 13.35 7.69
CA ARG A 108 2.18 14.29 8.73
C ARG A 108 1.59 13.87 10.07
N ASP A 109 2.04 14.48 11.15
CA ASP A 109 1.42 14.26 12.45
C ASP A 109 -0.03 14.73 12.44
N ILE A 110 -0.93 13.91 13.02
CA ILE A 110 -2.37 14.17 13.07
C ILE A 110 -2.76 14.26 14.55
N PRO A 111 -3.08 15.45 15.06
CA PRO A 111 -3.54 15.64 16.44
C PRO A 111 -4.84 14.89 16.71
N LYS A 112 -5.03 14.47 17.97
CA LYS A 112 -6.30 13.94 18.46
C LYS A 112 -7.44 14.88 18.13
N GLY A 113 -8.55 14.34 17.59
CA GLY A 113 -9.75 15.09 17.23
C GLY A 113 -9.72 15.66 15.81
N GLN A 114 -8.58 15.65 15.11
CA GLN A 114 -8.52 16.10 13.71
C GLN A 114 -9.15 15.04 12.80
N GLU A 115 -9.88 15.49 11.78
CA GLU A 115 -10.40 14.61 10.74
C GLU A 115 -9.26 14.06 9.89
N ILE A 116 -9.28 12.75 9.63
CA ILE A 116 -8.35 12.03 8.79
C ILE A 116 -8.90 12.08 7.37
N CYS A 117 -8.08 12.59 6.43
CA CYS A 117 -8.48 12.76 5.04
C CYS A 117 -7.35 12.37 4.10
N PHE A 118 -7.69 11.83 2.93
CA PHE A 118 -6.72 11.57 1.86
C PHE A 118 -7.20 12.14 0.53
N ASP A 119 -6.30 12.35 -0.41
CA ASP A 119 -6.67 12.72 -1.77
C ASP A 119 -7.16 11.47 -2.51
N TYR A 120 -8.40 11.49 -3.00
CA TYR A 120 -9.00 10.36 -3.70
C TYR A 120 -8.31 10.04 -5.02
N MET A 121 -7.54 11.00 -5.56
CA MET A 121 -6.79 10.84 -6.81
C MET A 121 -7.67 10.42 -7.99
N ILE A 122 -8.90 10.93 -8.05
CA ILE A 122 -9.85 10.62 -9.12
C ILE A 122 -9.33 11.21 -10.42
N GLU A 123 -9.01 10.36 -11.39
CA GLU A 123 -8.54 10.79 -12.71
C GLU A 123 -9.71 11.32 -13.54
N ARG A 124 -9.43 12.31 -14.39
CA ARG A 124 -10.37 12.81 -15.39
C ARG A 124 -10.32 11.95 -16.63
N ASP A 125 -11.49 11.67 -17.22
CA ASP A 125 -11.53 11.21 -18.59
C ASP A 125 -11.33 12.41 -19.54
N PRO A 126 -10.58 12.26 -20.64
CA PRO A 126 -10.41 13.34 -21.63
C PRO A 126 -11.73 13.84 -22.26
N ASN A 127 -12.79 13.04 -22.18
CA ASN A 127 -14.12 13.35 -22.70
C ASN A 127 -15.08 13.85 -21.60
N ASP A 128 -14.61 13.98 -20.35
CA ASP A 128 -15.43 14.49 -19.26
C ASP A 128 -16.00 15.87 -19.60
N PRO A 129 -17.31 16.08 -19.49
CA PRO A 129 -17.91 17.38 -19.69
C PRO A 129 -17.51 18.34 -18.55
N PRO A 130 -17.56 19.68 -18.77
CA PRO A 130 -17.15 20.67 -17.75
C PRO A 130 -17.93 20.56 -16.44
N GLU A 131 -19.16 20.05 -16.48
CA GLU A 131 -20.04 19.87 -15.33
C GLU A 131 -19.52 18.88 -14.30
N MET A 132 -18.58 18.00 -14.71
CA MET A 132 -17.97 17.02 -13.79
C MET A 132 -17.27 17.68 -12.61
N ASP A 133 -16.74 18.89 -12.76
CA ASP A 133 -16.16 19.64 -11.64
C ASP A 133 -17.19 20.00 -10.57
N GLN A 134 -18.44 20.24 -10.96
CA GLN A 134 -19.54 20.52 -10.04
C GLN A 134 -20.04 19.23 -9.38
N ILE A 135 -20.19 18.15 -10.17
CA ILE A 135 -20.59 16.82 -9.69
C ILE A 135 -19.61 16.32 -8.64
N PHE A 136 -18.30 16.45 -8.91
CA PHE A 136 -17.23 16.10 -7.98
C PHE A 136 -16.74 17.29 -7.13
N GLY A 137 -17.63 18.23 -6.82
CA GLY A 137 -17.30 19.43 -6.05
C GLY A 137 -16.69 19.11 -4.68
N CYS A 138 -15.54 19.71 -4.37
CA CYS A 138 -14.84 19.51 -3.11
C CYS A 138 -15.22 20.52 -2.04
N ARG A 139 -15.51 20.05 -0.82
CA ARG A 139 -15.87 20.86 0.36
C ARG A 139 -14.87 20.70 1.50
N CYS A 140 -13.59 20.34 1.21
CA CYS A 140 -12.60 20.04 2.26
C CYS A 140 -12.21 21.26 3.12
N GLY A 141 -12.56 22.49 2.73
CA GLY A 141 -12.29 23.71 3.49
C GLY A 141 -10.80 24.11 3.58
N SER A 142 -9.90 23.41 2.89
CA SER A 142 -8.48 23.74 2.86
C SER A 142 -8.22 25.01 2.05
N PRO A 143 -7.28 25.89 2.46
CA PRO A 143 -6.80 26.99 1.62
C PRO A 143 -6.21 26.54 0.26
N LYS A 144 -5.81 25.26 0.16
CA LYS A 144 -5.30 24.64 -1.08
C LYS A 144 -6.37 23.87 -1.84
N CYS A 145 -7.65 24.09 -1.52
CA CYS A 145 -8.74 23.38 -2.17
C CYS A 145 -8.78 23.66 -3.67
N ARG A 146 -8.85 22.58 -4.48
CA ARG A 146 -8.95 22.66 -5.95
C ARG A 146 -10.38 23.01 -6.42
N GLY A 147 -11.36 23.03 -5.49
CA GLY A 147 -12.78 23.16 -5.83
C GLY A 147 -13.43 21.86 -6.31
N THR A 148 -12.65 20.87 -6.65
CA THR A 148 -13.09 19.56 -7.12
C THR A 148 -12.25 18.44 -6.51
N MET A 149 -12.82 17.22 -6.40
CA MET A 149 -12.07 16.00 -6.01
C MET A 149 -11.29 15.40 -7.17
N LEU A 150 -11.56 15.84 -8.41
CA LEU A 150 -10.86 15.39 -9.59
C LEU A 150 -9.43 15.93 -9.60
N LEU A 151 -8.51 15.16 -10.18
CA LEU A 151 -7.17 15.64 -10.46
C LEU A 151 -7.22 16.73 -11.54
N ASP A 152 -6.18 17.58 -11.54
CA ASP A 152 -6.00 18.55 -12.63
C ASP A 152 -5.93 17.84 -13.97
N TRP A 153 -6.35 18.54 -15.03
CA TRP A 153 -6.19 18.06 -16.38
C TRP A 153 -4.75 17.61 -16.62
N PRO A 154 -4.55 16.41 -17.21
CA PRO A 154 -3.22 15.88 -17.41
C PRO A 154 -2.41 16.81 -18.34
N ASP A 155 -1.46 17.55 -17.77
CA ASP A 155 -0.50 18.34 -18.53
C ASP A 155 0.31 17.40 -19.44
N PRO A 156 0.22 17.56 -20.77
CA PRO A 156 0.95 16.71 -21.73
C PRO A 156 2.46 16.72 -21.48
N LYS A 157 3.02 17.84 -21.01
CA LYS A 157 4.44 18.00 -20.68
C LYS A 157 4.81 17.23 -19.41
N LYS A 158 3.94 17.21 -18.40
CA LYS A 158 4.15 16.44 -17.16
C LYS A 158 3.99 14.94 -17.38
N LYS A 159 3.06 14.49 -18.26
CA LYS A 159 2.94 13.06 -18.66
C LYS A 159 4.22 12.56 -19.34
N ALA A 160 4.82 13.34 -20.23
CA ALA A 160 6.07 12.99 -20.91
C ALA A 160 7.26 12.93 -19.95
N ALA A 161 7.34 13.84 -18.99
CA ALA A 161 8.39 13.85 -17.95
C ALA A 161 8.28 12.66 -17.00
N LYS A 162 7.05 12.31 -16.52
CA LYS A 162 6.80 11.12 -15.69
C LYS A 162 7.15 9.81 -16.42
N LYS A 163 6.81 9.70 -17.71
CA LYS A 163 7.18 8.54 -18.56
C LYS A 163 8.70 8.42 -18.76
N LYS A 164 9.42 9.55 -18.95
CA LYS A 164 10.89 9.57 -19.04
C LYS A 164 11.56 9.21 -17.71
N ALA A 165 11.07 9.72 -16.58
CA ALA A 165 11.58 9.40 -15.25
C ALA A 165 11.34 7.93 -14.86
N GLY A 166 10.18 7.37 -15.19
CA GLY A 166 9.85 5.96 -14.98
C GLY A 166 10.75 5.02 -15.79
N LYS A 167 11.00 5.35 -17.08
CA LYS A 167 11.94 4.58 -17.92
C LYS A 167 13.38 4.65 -17.37
N LYS A 168 13.82 5.81 -16.87
CA LYS A 168 15.17 6.00 -16.28
C LYS A 168 15.34 5.20 -14.96
N LYS A 169 14.28 5.13 -14.12
CA LYS A 169 14.26 4.34 -12.89
C LYS A 169 14.29 2.83 -13.18
N LEU A 170 13.55 2.38 -14.19
CA LEU A 170 13.51 0.98 -14.61
C LEU A 170 14.85 0.53 -15.22
N ALA A 171 15.48 1.39 -16.04
CA ALA A 171 16.81 1.15 -16.61
C ALA A 171 17.90 1.05 -15.52
N LYS A 172 17.88 1.96 -14.52
CA LYS A 172 18.78 1.90 -13.36
C LYS A 172 18.58 0.61 -12.55
N LYS A 173 17.33 0.16 -12.35
CA LYS A 173 17.02 -1.07 -11.62
C LYS A 173 17.48 -2.33 -12.39
N LYS A 174 17.36 -2.35 -13.72
CA LYS A 174 17.88 -3.42 -14.58
C LYS A 174 19.41 -3.46 -14.59
N LEU A 175 20.08 -2.31 -14.60
CA LEU A 175 21.56 -2.22 -14.57
C LEU A 175 22.13 -2.65 -13.21
N ALA A 176 21.48 -2.30 -12.10
CA ALA A 176 21.84 -2.75 -10.76
C ALA A 176 21.68 -4.27 -10.60
N LYS A 177 20.58 -4.84 -11.15
CA LYS A 177 20.38 -6.31 -11.16
C LYS A 177 21.43 -7.05 -12.01
N LYS A 178 21.86 -6.48 -13.13
CA LYS A 178 22.90 -7.04 -14.00
C LYS A 178 24.29 -6.99 -13.35
N LYS A 179 24.61 -5.94 -12.57
CA LYS A 179 25.85 -5.84 -11.79
C LYS A 179 25.87 -6.79 -10.58
N ALA A 180 24.72 -7.09 -9.98
CA ALA A 180 24.62 -8.06 -8.88
C ALA A 180 24.64 -9.53 -9.33
N ALA A 181 24.40 -9.80 -10.62
CA ALA A 181 24.40 -11.13 -11.23
C ALA A 181 25.71 -11.49 -11.96
N ALA A 182 26.76 -10.66 -11.87
CA ALA A 182 28.06 -10.98 -12.42
C ALA A 182 28.73 -12.05 -11.54
N PRO A 183 29.18 -13.20 -12.10
CA PRO A 183 29.74 -14.27 -11.30
C PRO A 183 31.09 -13.86 -10.69
N LYS A 184 31.20 -14.04 -9.35
CA LYS A 184 32.47 -14.00 -8.63
C LYS A 184 33.31 -15.23 -9.01
N GLN A 185 33.88 -15.22 -10.20
CA GLN A 185 34.92 -16.20 -10.62
C GLN A 185 36.17 -15.43 -11.02
N ALA A 186 36.99 -15.08 -10.03
CA ALA A 186 38.42 -14.86 -10.21
C ALA A 186 39.09 -14.57 -8.86
N ALA A 187 39.14 -15.57 -7.95
CA ALA A 187 40.09 -15.54 -6.85
C ALA A 187 40.23 -16.95 -6.22
N LYS A 188 40.61 -17.93 -7.05
CA LYS A 188 41.19 -19.22 -6.55
C LYS A 188 42.15 -19.78 -7.57
N LYS A 189 43.31 -19.13 -7.74
CA LYS A 189 44.51 -19.73 -8.28
C LYS A 189 45.73 -18.93 -7.78
N LYS A 190 46.29 -19.34 -6.66
CA LYS A 190 47.68 -19.19 -6.23
C LYS A 190 47.75 -19.44 -4.73
N VAL A 191 47.90 -20.69 -4.35
CA VAL A 191 48.75 -21.18 -3.26
C VAL A 191 48.66 -22.71 -3.29
N VAL A 192 49.45 -23.32 -4.12
CA VAL A 192 49.99 -24.70 -3.91
C VAL A 192 51.38 -24.64 -4.41
N LEU A 193 52.35 -24.63 -3.52
CA LEU A 193 53.65 -25.25 -3.62
C LEU A 193 54.52 -24.83 -2.43
N LYS A 194 54.74 -25.77 -1.54
CA LYS A 194 55.86 -26.02 -0.61
C LYS A 194 55.28 -26.45 0.73
N LYS A 195 55.45 -27.60 1.28
CA LYS A 195 56.60 -28.47 1.38
C LYS A 195 56.19 -29.85 1.90
N THR A 196 56.67 -30.85 1.29
CA THR A 196 56.91 -32.21 1.78
C THR A 196 57.63 -32.23 3.13
N ALA A 197 57.23 -33.13 4.02
CA ALA A 197 58.12 -34.14 4.61
C ALA A 197 57.61 -34.75 5.93
N LEU A 198 57.53 -36.06 5.96
CA LEU A 198 57.81 -37.02 7.05
C LEU A 198 56.91 -36.96 8.33
N LYS A 199 56.25 -38.00 8.71
CA LYS A 199 56.58 -39.34 9.17
C LYS A 199 55.30 -40.06 9.66
N LYS A 200 55.18 -41.34 9.29
CA LYS A 200 54.34 -42.37 9.95
C LYS A 200 55.15 -42.98 11.13
N PRO A 201 54.61 -43.97 11.89
CA PRO A 201 53.27 -44.36 12.37
C PRO A 201 53.26 -44.78 13.87
N ALA A 202 52.06 -45.10 14.44
CA ALA A 202 51.85 -46.24 15.40
C ALA A 202 50.40 -46.17 15.93
N LYS A 203 49.54 -47.06 15.64
CA LYS A 203 49.17 -48.39 16.20
C LYS A 203 48.45 -48.34 17.54
N LYS A 204 47.28 -48.99 17.52
CA LYS A 204 46.60 -49.85 18.53
C LYS A 204 45.64 -49.09 19.49
N LYS A 205 44.50 -49.56 19.75
CA LYS A 205 43.64 -50.74 19.93
C LYS A 205 42.36 -50.19 20.57
N ALA A 206 41.23 -50.50 20.05
CA ALA A 206 40.24 -51.51 20.47
C ALA A 206 39.66 -51.33 21.89
N VAL A 207 38.35 -51.33 22.00
CA VAL A 207 37.47 -52.22 22.72
C VAL A 207 36.20 -51.49 23.15
N ARG A 208 35.08 -51.77 22.52
CA ARG A 208 33.92 -52.56 22.91
C ARG A 208 32.94 -52.00 23.96
N LYS A 209 31.70 -52.12 23.52
CA LYS A 209 30.47 -52.53 24.27
C LYS A 209 29.81 -51.46 25.13
N ALA A 210 28.58 -51.32 25.12
CA ALA A 210 27.29 -51.98 24.91
C ALA A 210 26.26 -51.14 25.70
N ALA A 211 25.21 -50.86 25.09
CA ALA A 211 23.90 -51.46 25.29
C ALA A 211 23.07 -50.87 26.43
N VAL A 212 21.94 -50.41 26.04
CA VAL A 212 20.59 -50.88 26.47
C VAL A 212 19.82 -50.10 27.55
N LYS A 213 18.65 -49.73 27.12
CA LYS A 213 17.30 -49.77 27.73
C LYS A 213 16.76 -48.54 28.43
N ARG A 214 15.64 -48.11 27.82
CA ARG A 214 14.27 -48.10 28.36
C ARG A 214 14.07 -47.32 29.66
N ALA A 215 13.03 -46.65 29.89
CA ALA A 215 11.64 -46.51 29.50
C ALA A 215 10.94 -45.50 30.41
N ARG A 216 9.88 -44.95 29.91
CA ARG A 216 8.64 -44.57 30.60
C ARG A 216 8.72 -43.83 31.96
N ARG A 217 8.29 -42.61 31.96
CA ARG A 217 6.95 -42.21 32.46
C ARG A 217 6.64 -40.80 31.98
#